data_bcae1a6cebc22ff8b10702758fb490d1
#
_entry.id   bcae1a6cebc22ff8b10702758fb490d1
#
_cell.length_a   1.000
_cell.length_b   1.000
_cell.length_c   1.000
_cell.angle_alpha   90.00
_cell.angle_beta   90.00
_cell.angle_gamma   90.00
#
_symmetry.space_group_name_H-M   'P 1'
#
loop_
_entity.id
_entity.type
_entity.pdbx_description
1 polymer ?
#
loop_
_entity_poly.entity_id
_entity_poly.type
_entity_poly.pdbx_seq_one_letter_code
_entity_poly.pdbx_strand_id
1 'polypeptide(L)'
;MRIKTTTKTEYQQRMNVLVEYINNHLGEDIDLNKLAEISGFSRWHFHRIFAEFLGEPVGTFIVRMRVETAARLLRYTEIPVKEIAYKVGYDVPSSLSKVFRQFYGISPNEYRNNKDYVIMEPNRIMPDMELKVEVKDLPGKQVAYIRLNGGYKEIDYLGTWMRLLQFAKEQNIQPLSFSPICLYHDDPKVTSPDKLRTDICMEVA
;
A
#
# COMPACT_ATOMS: atom_id res chain seq x y z
N MET A 1 13.41 -13.16 29.11
CA MET A 1 12.21 -12.43 28.64
C MET A 1 12.44 -11.75 27.29
N ARG A 2 13.19 -12.39 26.37
CA ARG A 2 13.58 -11.89 25.01
C ARG A 2 12.64 -12.36 23.88
N ILE A 3 11.66 -13.22 24.17
CA ILE A 3 10.91 -13.98 23.14
C ILE A 3 9.74 -13.20 22.52
N LYS A 4 9.13 -12.23 23.21
CA LYS A 4 7.93 -11.52 22.69
C LYS A 4 8.21 -10.47 21.61
N THR A 5 9.35 -9.80 21.64
CA THR A 5 9.69 -8.74 20.68
C THR A 5 10.09 -9.33 19.31
N THR A 6 10.84 -10.43 19.33
CA THR A 6 11.30 -11.15 18.13
C THR A 6 10.11 -11.70 17.31
N THR A 7 9.11 -12.28 17.98
CA THR A 7 7.94 -12.88 17.32
C THR A 7 7.06 -11.82 16.61
N LYS A 8 6.86 -10.65 17.23
CA LYS A 8 6.04 -9.58 16.64
C LYS A 8 6.71 -9.00 15.38
N THR A 9 8.02 -8.75 15.44
CA THR A 9 8.80 -8.24 14.30
C THR A 9 8.83 -9.24 13.16
N GLU A 10 8.99 -10.53 13.44
CA GLU A 10 8.95 -11.58 12.43
C GLU A 10 7.58 -11.69 11.76
N TYR A 11 6.50 -11.60 12.51
CA TYR A 11 5.14 -11.59 11.95
C TYR A 11 4.90 -10.37 11.06
N GLN A 12 5.38 -9.22 11.46
CA GLN A 12 5.28 -8.00 10.65
C GLN A 12 6.01 -8.12 9.31
N GLN A 13 7.22 -8.68 9.31
CA GLN A 13 7.96 -8.93 8.08
C GLN A 13 7.21 -9.89 7.14
N ARG A 14 6.68 -11.00 7.68
CA ARG A 14 5.88 -11.95 6.89
C ARG A 14 4.61 -11.30 6.32
N MET A 15 3.93 -10.44 7.08
CA MET A 15 2.76 -9.70 6.59
C MET A 15 3.13 -8.71 5.48
N ASN A 16 4.26 -8.01 5.59
CA ASN A 16 4.73 -7.12 4.53
C ASN A 16 5.00 -7.84 3.21
N VAL A 17 5.66 -9.02 3.27
CA VAL A 17 5.87 -9.88 2.09
C VAL A 17 4.55 -10.29 1.45
N LEU A 18 3.53 -10.62 2.27
CA LEU A 18 2.20 -10.96 1.76
C LEU A 18 1.50 -9.77 1.09
N VAL A 19 1.57 -8.58 1.70
CA VAL A 19 0.99 -7.37 1.10
C VAL A 19 1.64 -7.07 -0.24
N GLU A 20 2.96 -7.20 -0.35
CA GLU A 20 3.69 -7.04 -1.60
C GLU A 20 3.26 -8.09 -2.64
N TYR A 21 3.19 -9.36 -2.24
CA TYR A 21 2.72 -10.43 -3.12
C TYR A 21 1.30 -10.13 -3.64
N ILE A 22 0.36 -9.78 -2.76
CA ILE A 22 -1.02 -9.45 -3.16
C ILE A 22 -1.02 -8.29 -4.16
N ASN A 23 -0.28 -7.22 -3.89
CA ASN A 23 -0.22 -6.04 -4.76
C ASN A 23 0.29 -6.38 -6.17
N ASN A 24 1.26 -7.28 -6.27
CA ASN A 24 1.85 -7.68 -7.54
C ASN A 24 0.98 -8.68 -8.33
N HIS A 25 -0.02 -9.33 -7.68
CA HIS A 25 -0.85 -10.38 -8.28
C HIS A 25 -2.35 -10.04 -8.27
N LEU A 26 -2.73 -8.75 -8.14
CA LEU A 26 -4.15 -8.34 -8.06
C LEU A 26 -4.97 -8.76 -9.27
N GLY A 27 -4.35 -8.83 -10.46
CA GLY A 27 -5.00 -9.26 -11.69
C GLY A 27 -5.21 -10.77 -11.82
N GLU A 28 -4.67 -11.56 -10.90
CA GLU A 28 -4.69 -13.02 -10.93
C GLU A 28 -5.69 -13.58 -9.92
N ASP A 29 -5.94 -14.89 -10.01
CA ASP A 29 -6.67 -15.60 -8.96
C ASP A 29 -5.75 -15.80 -7.74
N ILE A 30 -6.07 -15.12 -6.64
CA ILE A 30 -5.27 -15.16 -5.42
C ILE A 30 -5.77 -16.30 -4.53
N ASP A 31 -5.04 -17.41 -4.52
CA ASP A 31 -5.32 -18.54 -3.62
C ASP A 31 -4.92 -18.23 -2.18
N LEU A 32 -5.90 -18.26 -1.27
CA LEU A 32 -5.68 -18.04 0.16
C LEU A 32 -4.79 -19.12 0.82
N ASN A 33 -4.77 -20.34 0.27
CA ASN A 33 -3.85 -21.37 0.77
C ASN A 33 -2.41 -21.01 0.42
N LYS A 34 -2.19 -20.48 -0.80
CA LYS A 34 -0.89 -19.98 -1.23
C LYS A 34 -0.39 -18.83 -0.36
N LEU A 35 -1.27 -17.91 0.03
CA LEU A 35 -0.92 -16.84 0.96
C LEU A 35 -0.52 -17.38 2.33
N ALA A 36 -1.23 -18.39 2.85
CA ALA A 36 -0.88 -19.04 4.10
C ALA A 36 0.50 -19.71 4.03
N GLU A 37 0.81 -20.40 2.93
CA GLU A 37 2.14 -21.00 2.68
C GLU A 37 3.25 -19.94 2.66
N ILE A 38 3.08 -18.85 1.91
CA ILE A 38 4.05 -17.74 1.82
C ILE A 38 4.33 -17.15 3.20
N SER A 39 3.28 -17.02 4.04
CA SER A 39 3.42 -16.50 5.39
C SER A 39 4.07 -17.48 6.38
N GLY A 40 4.12 -18.77 6.04
CA GLY A 40 4.57 -19.82 6.94
C GLY A 40 3.64 -20.05 8.14
N PHE A 41 2.35 -19.66 8.03
CA PHE A 41 1.33 -19.91 9.04
C PHE A 41 0.37 -21.00 8.61
N SER A 42 -0.25 -21.69 9.56
CA SER A 42 -1.43 -22.49 9.26
C SER A 42 -2.57 -21.58 8.77
N ARG A 43 -3.45 -22.09 7.91
CA ARG A 43 -4.57 -21.33 7.31
C ARG A 43 -5.39 -20.57 8.37
N TRP A 44 -5.72 -21.21 9.47
CA TRP A 44 -6.48 -20.59 10.56
C TRP A 44 -5.69 -19.45 11.23
N HIS A 45 -4.42 -19.66 11.50
CA HIS A 45 -3.56 -18.67 12.15
C HIS A 45 -3.29 -17.48 11.21
N PHE A 46 -3.09 -17.75 9.92
CA PHE A 46 -2.92 -16.74 8.89
C PHE A 46 -4.06 -15.70 8.87
N HIS A 47 -5.31 -16.15 8.77
CA HIS A 47 -6.46 -15.25 8.73
C HIS A 47 -6.53 -14.32 9.93
N ARG A 48 -6.28 -14.87 11.14
CA ARG A 48 -6.30 -14.08 12.37
C ARG A 48 -5.17 -13.08 12.43
N ILE A 49 -3.94 -13.51 12.14
CA ILE A 49 -2.75 -12.62 12.16
C ILE A 49 -2.89 -11.52 11.10
N PHE A 50 -3.35 -11.87 9.90
CA PHE A 50 -3.56 -10.88 8.84
C PHE A 50 -4.55 -9.80 9.29
N ALA A 51 -5.72 -10.19 9.80
CA ALA A 51 -6.73 -9.24 10.27
C ALA A 51 -6.24 -8.39 11.45
N GLU A 52 -5.44 -8.95 12.36
CA GLU A 52 -4.85 -8.21 13.49
C GLU A 52 -3.83 -7.17 13.01
N PHE A 53 -3.00 -7.50 12.01
CA PHE A 53 -1.96 -6.60 11.51
C PHE A 53 -2.49 -5.53 10.54
N LEU A 54 -3.41 -5.90 9.64
CA LEU A 54 -3.92 -5.01 8.60
C LEU A 54 -5.22 -4.30 9.00
N GLY A 55 -5.82 -4.67 10.14
CA GLY A 55 -7.08 -4.11 10.61
C GLY A 55 -8.29 -4.52 9.78
N GLU A 56 -8.13 -5.51 8.88
CA GLU A 56 -9.21 -6.03 8.03
C GLU A 56 -8.92 -7.47 7.57
N PRO A 57 -9.96 -8.30 7.29
CA PRO A 57 -9.78 -9.64 6.75
C PRO A 57 -9.08 -9.62 5.39
N VAL A 58 -8.29 -10.66 5.07
CA VAL A 58 -7.52 -10.74 3.83
C VAL A 58 -8.39 -10.64 2.57
N GLY A 59 -9.57 -11.24 2.54
CA GLY A 59 -10.50 -11.11 1.42
C GLY A 59 -10.97 -9.67 1.21
N THR A 60 -11.29 -8.96 2.29
CA THR A 60 -11.67 -7.54 2.27
C THR A 60 -10.50 -6.68 1.76
N PHE A 61 -9.29 -6.95 2.24
CA PHE A 61 -8.08 -6.28 1.79
C PHE A 61 -7.87 -6.43 0.28
N ILE A 62 -7.95 -7.67 -0.26
CA ILE A 62 -7.79 -7.93 -1.69
C ILE A 62 -8.85 -7.18 -2.51
N VAL A 63 -10.12 -7.24 -2.10
CA VAL A 63 -11.22 -6.53 -2.78
C VAL A 63 -10.97 -5.02 -2.77
N ARG A 64 -10.58 -4.45 -1.64
CA ARG A 64 -10.24 -3.02 -1.52
C ARG A 64 -9.10 -2.65 -2.45
N MET A 65 -7.99 -3.38 -2.43
CA MET A 65 -6.84 -3.11 -3.31
C MET A 65 -7.19 -3.18 -4.79
N ARG A 66 -8.04 -4.12 -5.21
CA ARG A 66 -8.57 -4.21 -6.58
C ARG A 66 -9.38 -2.97 -6.95
N VAL A 67 -10.29 -2.56 -6.07
CA VAL A 67 -11.17 -1.41 -6.31
C VAL A 67 -10.40 -0.09 -6.32
N GLU A 68 -9.45 0.12 -5.40
CA GLU A 68 -8.58 1.30 -5.36
C GLU A 68 -7.65 1.36 -6.60
N THR A 69 -7.12 0.21 -7.04
CA THR A 69 -6.35 0.14 -8.28
C THR A 69 -7.23 0.47 -9.50
N ALA A 70 -8.48 -0.02 -9.54
CA ALA A 70 -9.42 0.35 -10.59
C ALA A 70 -9.73 1.85 -10.57
N ALA A 71 -9.95 2.46 -9.41
CA ALA A 71 -10.20 3.90 -9.26
C ALA A 71 -9.01 4.72 -9.77
N ARG A 72 -7.79 4.31 -9.45
CA ARG A 72 -6.56 4.94 -9.95
C ARG A 72 -6.46 4.86 -11.47
N LEU A 73 -6.72 3.68 -12.07
CA LEU A 73 -6.73 3.52 -13.53
C LEU A 73 -7.84 4.35 -14.20
N LEU A 74 -9.04 4.40 -13.61
CA LEU A 74 -10.14 5.24 -14.11
C LEU A 74 -9.78 6.73 -14.10
N ARG A 75 -9.03 7.18 -13.08
CA ARG A 75 -8.68 8.58 -12.89
C ARG A 75 -7.56 9.07 -13.80
N TYR A 76 -6.56 8.22 -14.01
CA TYR A 76 -5.31 8.63 -14.66
C TYR A 76 -5.11 8.03 -16.06
N THR A 77 -6.02 7.19 -16.53
CA THR A 77 -5.92 6.58 -17.86
C THR A 77 -7.25 6.57 -18.59
N GLU A 78 -7.19 6.39 -19.92
CA GLU A 78 -8.38 6.22 -20.77
C GLU A 78 -8.71 4.74 -21.03
N ILE A 79 -8.12 3.81 -20.28
CA ILE A 79 -8.38 2.36 -20.41
C ILE A 79 -9.87 2.10 -20.20
N PRO A 80 -10.56 1.36 -21.09
CA PRO A 80 -11.97 1.04 -20.95
C PRO A 80 -12.27 0.32 -19.63
N VAL A 81 -13.42 0.61 -19.02
CA VAL A 81 -13.86 0.00 -17.74
C VAL A 81 -13.81 -1.53 -17.79
N LYS A 82 -14.17 -2.11 -18.93
CA LYS A 82 -14.12 -3.57 -19.17
C LYS A 82 -12.69 -4.11 -19.03
N GLU A 83 -11.72 -3.45 -19.61
CA GLU A 83 -10.31 -3.85 -19.53
C GLU A 83 -9.73 -3.63 -18.15
N ILE A 84 -10.13 -2.54 -17.48
CA ILE A 84 -9.75 -2.31 -16.07
C ILE A 84 -10.25 -3.46 -15.20
N ALA A 85 -11.50 -3.93 -15.39
CA ALA A 85 -12.03 -5.03 -14.61
C ALA A 85 -11.14 -6.28 -14.72
N TYR A 86 -10.75 -6.66 -15.93
CA TYR A 86 -9.86 -7.80 -16.13
C TYR A 86 -8.45 -7.57 -15.52
N LYS A 87 -7.89 -6.36 -15.69
CA LYS A 87 -6.57 -6.00 -15.13
C LYS A 87 -6.51 -6.10 -13.61
N VAL A 88 -7.62 -5.84 -12.93
CA VAL A 88 -7.68 -5.91 -11.46
C VAL A 88 -8.29 -7.23 -10.95
N GLY A 89 -8.42 -8.26 -11.81
CA GLY A 89 -8.77 -9.61 -11.43
C GLY A 89 -10.27 -9.89 -11.28
N TYR A 90 -11.13 -9.21 -12.06
CA TYR A 90 -12.54 -9.56 -12.18
C TYR A 90 -12.80 -10.19 -13.54
N ASP A 91 -13.29 -11.42 -13.58
CA ASP A 91 -13.66 -12.12 -14.81
C ASP A 91 -14.86 -11.48 -15.50
N VAL A 92 -15.73 -10.81 -14.75
CA VAL A 92 -16.95 -10.17 -15.24
C VAL A 92 -16.96 -8.69 -14.87
N PRO A 93 -16.99 -7.76 -15.84
CA PRO A 93 -16.95 -6.31 -15.58
C PRO A 93 -18.07 -5.79 -14.68
N SER A 94 -19.25 -6.44 -14.70
CA SER A 94 -20.35 -6.09 -13.80
C SER A 94 -20.02 -6.35 -12.32
N SER A 95 -19.16 -7.32 -12.02
CA SER A 95 -18.70 -7.59 -10.66
C SER A 95 -17.87 -6.44 -10.13
N LEU A 96 -16.92 -5.91 -10.92
CA LEU A 96 -16.21 -4.69 -10.57
C LEU A 96 -17.20 -3.53 -10.33
N SER A 97 -18.12 -3.29 -11.24
CA SER A 97 -19.07 -2.17 -11.15
C SER A 97 -19.93 -2.23 -9.89
N LYS A 98 -20.34 -3.42 -9.47
CA LYS A 98 -21.12 -3.65 -8.24
C LYS A 98 -20.28 -3.29 -7.01
N VAL A 99 -19.09 -3.85 -6.91
CA VAL A 99 -18.19 -3.64 -5.75
C VAL A 99 -17.70 -2.19 -5.71
N PHE A 100 -17.37 -1.61 -6.86
CA PHE A 100 -16.95 -0.21 -6.98
C PHE A 100 -18.02 0.76 -6.45
N ARG A 101 -19.31 0.52 -6.82
CA ARG A 101 -20.43 1.30 -6.29
C ARG A 101 -20.60 1.14 -4.77
N GLN A 102 -20.34 -0.04 -4.23
CA GLN A 102 -20.37 -0.24 -2.77
C GLN A 102 -19.28 0.56 -2.04
N PHE A 103 -18.10 0.72 -2.65
CA PHE A 103 -16.98 1.47 -2.06
C PHE A 103 -17.10 2.98 -2.23
N TYR A 104 -17.47 3.46 -3.42
CA TYR A 104 -17.43 4.87 -3.77
C TYR A 104 -18.83 5.52 -3.91
N GLY A 105 -19.91 4.76 -3.79
CA GLY A 105 -21.28 5.25 -3.93
C GLY A 105 -21.73 5.52 -5.38
N ILE A 106 -20.79 5.55 -6.33
CA ILE A 106 -21.03 5.85 -7.75
C ILE A 106 -20.46 4.77 -8.67
N SER A 107 -20.89 4.73 -9.92
CA SER A 107 -20.37 3.75 -10.88
C SER A 107 -18.96 4.12 -11.37
N PRO A 108 -18.19 3.14 -11.93
CA PRO A 108 -16.88 3.42 -12.53
C PRO A 108 -16.91 4.51 -13.61
N ASN A 109 -17.96 4.55 -14.45
CA ASN A 109 -18.10 5.57 -15.50
C ASN A 109 -18.39 6.95 -14.93
N GLU A 110 -19.29 7.05 -13.93
CA GLU A 110 -19.55 8.30 -13.21
C GLU A 110 -18.30 8.82 -12.52
N TYR A 111 -17.53 7.91 -11.88
CA TYR A 111 -16.28 8.25 -11.22
C TYR A 111 -15.25 8.81 -12.20
N ARG A 112 -15.08 8.21 -13.39
CA ARG A 112 -14.19 8.71 -14.45
C ARG A 112 -14.54 10.11 -14.90
N ASN A 113 -15.83 10.38 -15.06
CA ASN A 113 -16.34 11.65 -15.60
C ASN A 113 -16.37 12.75 -14.53
N ASN A 114 -16.46 12.38 -13.26
CA ASN A 114 -16.49 13.31 -12.14
C ASN A 114 -15.08 13.57 -11.62
N LYS A 115 -14.35 14.48 -12.28
CA LYS A 115 -12.98 14.85 -11.92
C LYS A 115 -12.88 15.59 -10.58
N ASP A 116 -13.98 16.07 -10.04
CA ASP A 116 -14.08 16.79 -8.76
C ASP A 116 -14.25 15.84 -7.55
N TYR A 117 -14.42 14.53 -7.80
CA TYR A 117 -14.47 13.54 -6.73
C TYR A 117 -13.08 13.39 -6.09
N VAL A 118 -12.88 14.06 -4.96
CA VAL A 118 -11.61 14.06 -4.23
C VAL A 118 -11.87 13.59 -2.80
N ILE A 119 -11.17 12.52 -2.37
CA ILE A 119 -11.19 12.07 -0.97
C ILE A 119 -10.34 13.01 -0.09
N MET A 120 -9.32 13.65 -0.68
CA MET A 120 -8.50 14.68 -0.04
C MET A 120 -8.20 15.82 -1.02
N GLU A 121 -8.14 17.06 -0.49
CA GLU A 121 -7.71 18.20 -1.28
C GLU A 121 -6.27 18.00 -1.78
N PRO A 122 -5.99 18.26 -3.08
CA PRO A 122 -4.63 18.21 -3.59
C PRO A 122 -3.76 19.27 -2.90
N ASN A 123 -2.53 18.90 -2.55
CA ASN A 123 -1.54 19.90 -2.18
C ASN A 123 -1.42 20.91 -3.32
N ARG A 124 -1.66 22.21 -3.05
CA ARG A 124 -1.45 23.26 -4.04
C ARG A 124 0.02 23.29 -4.41
N ILE A 125 0.35 22.86 -5.62
CA ILE A 125 1.64 23.15 -6.24
C ILE A 125 1.67 24.67 -6.46
N MET A 126 2.71 25.33 -5.97
CA MET A 126 2.88 26.77 -6.19
C MET A 126 2.93 27.03 -7.71
N PRO A 127 2.11 27.97 -8.26
CA PRO A 127 1.94 28.12 -9.71
C PRO A 127 3.20 28.56 -10.47
N ASP A 128 4.21 29.09 -9.78
CA ASP A 128 5.40 29.71 -10.38
C ASP A 128 6.67 28.85 -10.36
N MET A 129 6.55 27.55 -10.04
CA MET A 129 7.69 26.64 -10.16
C MET A 129 7.79 26.06 -11.57
N GLU A 130 8.85 26.38 -12.28
CA GLU A 130 9.22 25.70 -13.53
C GLU A 130 9.57 24.25 -13.21
N LEU A 131 8.68 23.32 -13.57
CA LEU A 131 8.87 21.89 -13.30
C LEU A 131 9.80 21.29 -14.36
N LYS A 132 11.01 20.90 -13.94
CA LYS A 132 11.90 20.10 -14.78
C LYS A 132 11.65 18.62 -14.51
N VAL A 133 11.14 17.88 -15.48
CA VAL A 133 10.91 16.44 -15.41
C VAL A 133 12.05 15.71 -16.10
N GLU A 134 12.71 14.82 -15.37
CA GLU A 134 13.74 13.93 -15.92
C GLU A 134 13.39 12.48 -15.57
N VAL A 135 13.56 11.57 -16.53
CA VAL A 135 13.46 10.12 -16.29
C VAL A 135 14.86 9.60 -16.00
N LYS A 136 15.02 8.91 -14.87
CA LYS A 136 16.30 8.32 -14.45
C LYS A 136 16.09 6.90 -13.96
N ASP A 137 16.96 5.99 -14.37
CA ASP A 137 17.05 4.68 -13.75
C ASP A 137 17.80 4.82 -12.43
N LEU A 138 17.17 4.35 -11.34
CA LEU A 138 17.79 4.32 -10.02
C LEU A 138 18.24 2.90 -9.71
N PRO A 139 19.45 2.72 -9.16
CA PRO A 139 19.89 1.41 -8.70
C PRO A 139 18.98 0.92 -7.56
N GLY A 140 18.77 -0.38 -7.48
CA GLY A 140 18.09 -1.00 -6.35
C GLY A 140 18.78 -0.64 -5.03
N LYS A 141 17.99 -0.38 -3.99
CA LYS A 141 18.49 -0.02 -2.66
C LYS A 141 18.05 -1.06 -1.64
N GLN A 142 18.96 -1.45 -0.75
CA GLN A 142 18.60 -2.21 0.44
C GLN A 142 18.23 -1.22 1.54
N VAL A 143 17.06 -1.42 2.16
CA VAL A 143 16.56 -0.50 3.17
C VAL A 143 16.04 -1.22 4.41
N ALA A 144 16.33 -0.65 5.58
CA ALA A 144 15.56 -0.91 6.79
C ALA A 144 14.39 0.09 6.83
N TYR A 145 13.18 -0.35 7.22
CA TYR A 145 12.03 0.53 7.20
C TYR A 145 11.03 0.28 8.33
N ILE A 146 10.23 1.30 8.61
CA ILE A 146 9.05 1.21 9.48
C ILE A 146 7.83 1.60 8.64
N ARG A 147 6.84 0.68 8.55
CA ARG A 147 5.56 0.94 7.90
C ARG A 147 4.57 1.53 8.88
N LEU A 148 3.91 2.61 8.46
CA LEU A 148 2.87 3.33 9.18
C LEU A 148 1.59 3.33 8.36
N ASN A 149 0.44 3.31 9.05
CA ASN A 149 -0.88 3.50 8.47
C ASN A 149 -1.46 4.81 9.00
N GLY A 150 -2.17 5.55 8.15
CA GLY A 150 -2.83 6.80 8.52
C GLY A 150 -2.63 7.91 7.50
N GLY A 151 -3.35 9.02 7.70
CA GLY A 151 -3.27 10.19 6.82
C GLY A 151 -1.85 10.74 6.72
N TYR A 152 -1.37 11.02 5.53
CA TYR A 152 0.02 11.48 5.29
C TYR A 152 0.39 12.76 6.04
N LYS A 153 -0.60 13.58 6.40
CA LYS A 153 -0.39 14.81 7.21
C LYS A 153 -0.29 14.53 8.70
N GLU A 154 -0.74 13.36 9.16
CA GLU A 154 -0.84 12.99 10.58
C GLU A 154 0.33 12.11 11.03
N ILE A 155 1.18 11.68 10.08
CA ILE A 155 2.32 10.80 10.36
C ILE A 155 3.42 11.57 11.11
N ASP A 156 3.88 11.00 12.23
CA ASP A 156 5.08 11.45 12.92
C ASP A 156 6.35 10.97 12.20
N TYR A 157 6.74 11.69 11.15
CA TYR A 157 7.91 11.36 10.33
C TYR A 157 9.19 11.41 11.15
N LEU A 158 9.38 12.48 11.95
CA LEU A 158 10.61 12.68 12.73
C LEU A 158 10.75 11.63 13.81
N GLY A 159 9.72 11.41 14.63
CA GLY A 159 9.77 10.41 15.69
C GLY A 159 9.95 8.99 15.16
N THR A 160 9.37 8.69 14.00
CA THR A 160 9.56 7.38 13.35
C THR A 160 10.99 7.23 12.82
N TRP A 161 11.54 8.27 12.22
CA TRP A 161 12.94 8.28 11.78
C TRP A 161 13.91 8.07 12.96
N MET A 162 13.70 8.76 14.07
CA MET A 162 14.51 8.58 15.26
C MET A 162 14.44 7.16 15.83
N ARG A 163 13.28 6.53 15.82
CA ARG A 163 13.12 5.12 16.21
C ARG A 163 13.90 4.17 15.29
N LEU A 164 13.88 4.45 13.99
CA LEU A 164 14.62 3.65 13.00
C LEU A 164 16.14 3.77 13.20
N LEU A 165 16.64 4.97 13.46
CA LEU A 165 18.05 5.20 13.78
C LEU A 165 18.48 4.52 15.10
N GLN A 166 17.62 4.57 16.11
CA GLN A 166 17.89 3.87 17.37
C GLN A 166 17.96 2.35 17.16
N PHE A 167 17.02 1.79 16.42
CA PHE A 167 17.02 0.36 16.06
C PHE A 167 18.31 -0.02 15.32
N ALA A 168 18.72 0.76 14.33
CA ALA A 168 19.95 0.52 13.59
C ALA A 168 21.18 0.48 14.50
N LYS A 169 21.27 1.44 15.43
CA LYS A 169 22.34 1.48 16.43
C LYS A 169 22.34 0.23 17.33
N GLU A 170 21.17 -0.19 17.81
CA GLU A 170 21.02 -1.38 18.67
C GLU A 170 21.37 -2.69 17.94
N GLN A 171 21.12 -2.76 16.64
CA GLN A 171 21.39 -3.94 15.80
C GLN A 171 22.74 -3.88 15.07
N ASN A 172 23.56 -2.84 15.30
CA ASN A 172 24.82 -2.59 14.59
C ASN A 172 24.65 -2.51 13.06
N ILE A 173 23.50 -2.01 12.59
CA ILE A 173 23.25 -1.74 11.17
C ILE A 173 23.86 -0.40 10.82
N GLN A 174 24.68 -0.34 9.76
CA GLN A 174 25.31 0.89 9.31
C GLN A 174 24.43 1.60 8.28
N PRO A 175 23.94 2.82 8.57
CA PRO A 175 23.25 3.64 7.57
C PRO A 175 24.23 4.08 6.48
N LEU A 176 23.84 3.93 5.20
CA LEU A 176 24.58 4.51 4.07
C LEU A 176 24.27 5.99 3.88
N SER A 177 23.11 6.43 4.37
CA SER A 177 22.68 7.83 4.32
C SER A 177 21.86 8.17 5.56
N PHE A 178 22.00 9.41 6.07
CA PHE A 178 21.18 9.95 7.14
C PHE A 178 19.94 10.70 6.62
N SER A 179 19.68 10.65 5.31
CA SER A 179 18.48 11.22 4.72
C SER A 179 17.41 10.14 4.62
N PRO A 180 16.21 10.34 5.22
CA PRO A 180 15.13 9.39 5.13
C PRO A 180 14.58 9.31 3.70
N ILE A 181 14.21 8.11 3.28
CA ILE A 181 13.44 7.86 2.06
C ILE A 181 12.03 7.52 2.48
N CYS A 182 11.02 8.23 1.95
CA CYS A 182 9.62 7.94 2.22
C CYS A 182 8.98 7.30 0.98
N LEU A 183 8.38 6.12 1.17
CA LEU A 183 7.59 5.43 0.13
C LEU A 183 6.11 5.57 0.48
N TYR A 184 5.35 6.21 -0.41
CA TYR A 184 3.90 6.36 -0.31
C TYR A 184 3.25 5.31 -1.21
N HIS A 185 2.58 4.33 -0.60
CA HIS A 185 2.05 3.17 -1.33
C HIS A 185 0.69 3.43 -1.96
N ASP A 186 -0.05 4.38 -1.44
CA ASP A 186 -1.45 4.60 -1.78
C ASP A 186 -1.69 6.03 -2.26
N ASP A 187 -2.69 6.19 -3.15
CA ASP A 187 -3.10 7.51 -3.61
C ASP A 187 -4.19 8.07 -2.67
N PRO A 188 -3.95 9.20 -1.97
CA PRO A 188 -4.94 9.80 -1.07
C PRO A 188 -6.21 10.29 -1.78
N LYS A 189 -6.21 10.35 -3.12
CA LYS A 189 -7.40 10.69 -3.90
C LYS A 189 -8.35 9.52 -4.11
N VAL A 190 -7.90 8.29 -3.84
CA VAL A 190 -8.68 7.07 -4.05
C VAL A 190 -8.75 6.17 -2.83
N THR A 191 -7.82 6.33 -1.88
CA THR A 191 -7.71 5.54 -0.65
C THR A 191 -8.10 6.38 0.55
N SER A 192 -8.93 5.84 1.44
CA SER A 192 -9.32 6.55 2.66
C SER A 192 -8.13 6.80 3.60
N PRO A 193 -8.10 7.92 4.34
CA PRO A 193 -6.93 8.32 5.13
C PRO A 193 -6.45 7.27 6.14
N ASP A 194 -7.35 6.52 6.78
CA ASP A 194 -7.03 5.47 7.75
C ASP A 194 -6.37 4.23 7.12
N LYS A 195 -6.42 4.11 5.79
CA LYS A 195 -5.85 3.00 5.01
C LYS A 195 -4.59 3.36 4.23
N LEU A 196 -4.19 4.64 4.23
CA LEU A 196 -2.95 5.07 3.59
C LEU A 196 -1.73 4.46 4.29
N ARG A 197 -0.75 4.02 3.49
CA ARG A 197 0.47 3.38 3.97
C ARG A 197 1.69 4.19 3.57
N THR A 198 2.58 4.39 4.52
CA THR A 198 3.87 5.06 4.31
C THR A 198 4.98 4.22 4.91
N ASP A 199 6.05 3.97 4.15
CA ASP A 199 7.28 3.42 4.69
C ASP A 199 8.31 4.54 4.87
N ILE A 200 8.85 4.65 6.08
CA ILE A 200 10.00 5.50 6.38
C ILE A 200 11.22 4.60 6.36
N CYS A 201 12.08 4.82 5.39
CA CYS A 201 13.19 3.93 5.04
C CYS A 201 14.54 4.58 5.30
N MET A 202 15.49 3.78 5.74
CA MET A 202 16.91 4.10 5.90
C MET A 202 17.71 3.18 4.97
N GLU A 203 18.52 3.75 4.10
CA GLU A 203 19.40 2.97 3.23
C GLU A 203 20.51 2.32 4.05
N VAL A 204 20.71 1.01 3.84
CA VAL A 204 21.66 0.17 4.58
C VAL A 204 22.59 -0.58 3.63
N ALA A 205 23.74 -1.01 4.14
CA ALA A 205 24.72 -1.79 3.37
C ALA A 205 24.29 -3.25 3.19
#